data_7f86556b3be6a77c747dd6cc42d84714
#
_entry.id   7f86556b3be6a77c747dd6cc42d84714
#
_cell.length_a   1.000
_cell.length_b   1.000
_cell.length_c   1.000
_cell.angle_alpha   90.00
_cell.angle_beta   90.00
_cell.angle_gamma   90.00
#
_symmetry.space_group_name_H-M   'P 1'
#
loop_
_entity.id
_entity.type
_entity.pdbx_description
1 polymer ?
#
loop_
_entity_poly.entity_id
_entity_poly.type
_entity_poly.pdbx_seq_one_letter_code
_entity_poly.pdbx_strand_id
1 'polypeptide(L)'
;MRSQKLCDIAEIKFCTVSLSRAKQQSEPSNWLACANFLAENVVSLNTSESFITPEREWLLQKDDIVIKRITPTFINYIDTIPENIYCGNNLIIVTVKNNVYSKYVAMILNNKIKYISAESSVGAVMKSISRPDLELVTVPIIDYQKQVLLGDFWFKSIELKKKKTRLIELENIKRNYILNQYILTLGGN
;
A
#
# COMPACT_ATOMS: atom_id res chain seq x y z
N MET A 1 -26.23 6.86 -12.12
CA MET A 1 -24.85 6.36 -12.17
C MET A 1 -24.84 4.94 -11.60
N ARG A 2 -24.38 3.95 -12.35
CA ARG A 2 -24.36 2.54 -11.89
C ARG A 2 -23.19 2.38 -10.92
N SER A 3 -23.40 1.71 -9.80
CA SER A 3 -22.35 1.34 -8.86
C SER A 3 -22.29 -0.17 -8.71
N GLN A 4 -21.12 -0.73 -8.49
CA GLN A 4 -20.90 -2.16 -8.22
C GLN A 4 -20.16 -2.32 -6.89
N LYS A 5 -20.38 -3.44 -6.20
CA LYS A 5 -19.62 -3.79 -5.01
C LYS A 5 -18.21 -4.20 -5.39
N LEU A 6 -17.26 -3.98 -4.50
CA LEU A 6 -15.86 -4.35 -4.76
C LEU A 6 -15.70 -5.85 -5.03
N CYS A 7 -16.42 -6.70 -4.32
CA CYS A 7 -16.40 -8.16 -4.55
C CYS A 7 -16.89 -8.58 -5.94
N ASP A 8 -17.71 -7.77 -6.62
CA ASP A 8 -18.18 -8.07 -7.98
C ASP A 8 -17.11 -7.78 -9.04
N ILE A 9 -16.26 -6.77 -8.78
CA ILE A 9 -15.26 -6.25 -9.73
C ILE A 9 -13.82 -6.59 -9.39
N ALA A 10 -13.55 -7.21 -8.26
CA ALA A 10 -12.21 -7.58 -7.81
C ALA A 10 -12.21 -8.91 -7.06
N GLU A 11 -11.07 -9.57 -7.07
CA GLU A 11 -10.74 -10.65 -6.14
C GLU A 11 -10.08 -10.03 -4.90
N ILE A 12 -10.49 -10.47 -3.69
CA ILE A 12 -10.02 -9.91 -2.42
C ILE A 12 -9.41 -11.03 -1.60
N LYS A 13 -8.10 -10.95 -1.36
CA LYS A 13 -7.33 -11.96 -0.62
C LYS A 13 -6.82 -11.38 0.69
N PHE A 14 -7.25 -11.95 1.80
CA PHE A 14 -6.76 -11.61 3.14
C PHE A 14 -5.55 -12.50 3.46
N CYS A 15 -4.36 -11.92 3.47
CA CYS A 15 -3.14 -12.64 3.75
C CYS A 15 -3.08 -13.03 5.23
N THR A 16 -2.90 -14.33 5.51
CA THR A 16 -2.98 -14.90 6.86
C THR A 16 -1.67 -15.44 7.40
N VAL A 17 -0.65 -15.57 6.55
CA VAL A 17 0.64 -16.16 6.97
C VAL A 17 1.49 -15.15 7.72
N SER A 18 1.90 -15.53 8.92
CA SER A 18 2.86 -14.77 9.71
C SER A 18 4.30 -15.04 9.26
N LEU A 19 5.19 -14.07 9.49
CA LEU A 19 6.62 -14.21 9.20
C LEU A 19 7.25 -15.40 9.93
N SER A 20 6.83 -15.69 11.18
CA SER A 20 7.32 -16.84 11.95
C SER A 20 6.96 -18.17 11.29
N ARG A 21 5.76 -18.29 10.73
CA ARG A 21 5.35 -19.49 9.98
C ARG A 21 6.06 -19.61 8.63
N ALA A 22 6.26 -18.49 7.93
CA ALA A 22 6.99 -18.45 6.68
C ALA A 22 8.45 -18.91 6.83
N LYS A 23 9.11 -18.57 7.95
CA LYS A 23 10.51 -18.97 8.25
C LYS A 23 10.73 -20.48 8.38
N GLN A 24 9.69 -21.27 8.54
CA GLN A 24 9.78 -22.74 8.63
C GLN A 24 9.82 -23.43 7.27
N GLN A 25 9.70 -22.70 6.18
CA GLN A 25 9.67 -23.23 4.82
C GLN A 25 10.91 -22.79 4.03
N SER A 26 11.42 -23.63 3.15
CA SER A 26 12.84 -23.77 2.83
C SER A 26 13.42 -22.91 1.70
N GLU A 27 12.70 -21.95 1.11
CA GLU A 27 13.28 -21.11 0.04
C GLU A 27 13.18 -19.62 0.33
N PRO A 28 14.27 -18.85 0.15
CA PRO A 28 14.25 -17.42 0.36
C PRO A 28 13.42 -16.70 -0.69
N SER A 29 12.48 -15.87 -0.27
CA SER A 29 11.73 -14.96 -1.13
C SER A 29 11.53 -13.62 -0.47
N ASN A 30 11.18 -12.66 -1.27
CA ASN A 30 10.88 -11.32 -0.81
C ASN A 30 9.51 -11.32 -0.09
N TRP A 31 9.51 -10.87 1.15
CA TRP A 31 8.33 -10.85 2.00
C TRP A 31 7.92 -9.42 2.33
N LEU A 32 6.68 -9.08 2.08
CA LEU A 32 6.11 -7.79 2.40
C LEU A 32 5.27 -7.91 3.68
N ALA A 33 5.68 -7.19 4.72
CA ALA A 33 4.98 -7.12 6.00
C ALA A 33 4.28 -5.75 6.18
N CYS A 34 3.39 -5.65 7.15
CA CYS A 34 2.75 -4.38 7.49
C CYS A 34 3.74 -3.23 7.78
N ALA A 35 4.91 -3.56 8.34
CA ALA A 35 5.95 -2.58 8.63
C ALA A 35 6.57 -1.92 7.39
N ASN A 36 6.46 -2.57 6.23
CA ASN A 36 6.95 -2.03 4.97
C ASN A 36 6.06 -0.90 4.42
N PHE A 37 4.82 -0.78 4.92
CA PHE A 37 3.88 0.26 4.51
C PHE A 37 3.98 1.46 5.43
N LEU A 38 4.70 2.47 4.99
CA LEU A 38 5.03 3.66 5.79
C LEU A 38 3.96 4.75 5.67
N ALA A 39 3.37 4.89 4.48
CA ALA A 39 2.33 5.86 4.17
C ALA A 39 1.56 5.41 2.92
N GLU A 40 0.61 6.24 2.49
CA GLU A 40 -0.12 6.06 1.24
C GLU A 40 0.85 5.97 0.04
N ASN A 41 0.78 4.88 -0.70
CA ASN A 41 1.67 4.54 -1.81
C ASN A 41 3.18 4.62 -1.50
N VAL A 42 3.57 4.48 -0.25
CA VAL A 42 4.96 4.40 0.17
C VAL A 42 5.20 3.02 0.76
N VAL A 43 5.74 2.14 -0.04
CA VAL A 43 6.16 0.79 0.37
C VAL A 43 7.68 0.77 0.40
N SER A 44 8.26 0.38 1.53
CA SER A 44 9.67 0.05 1.59
C SER A 44 9.85 -1.38 1.12
N LEU A 45 10.42 -1.56 -0.06
CA LEU A 45 10.77 -2.88 -0.60
C LEU A 45 12.12 -3.40 -0.05
N ASN A 46 12.67 -2.78 0.99
CA ASN A 46 13.82 -3.32 1.72
C ASN A 46 13.36 -4.59 2.44
N THR A 47 13.19 -5.63 1.66
CA THR A 47 12.86 -6.96 2.14
C THR A 47 14.11 -7.55 2.75
N SER A 48 14.14 -7.73 4.06
CA SER A 48 15.02 -8.67 4.69
C SER A 48 14.75 -10.07 4.10
N GLU A 49 15.76 -10.89 3.96
CA GLU A 49 15.62 -12.29 3.54
C GLU A 49 14.43 -12.95 4.24
N SER A 50 13.45 -13.35 3.45
CA SER A 50 12.19 -13.89 3.95
C SER A 50 11.92 -15.21 3.26
N PHE A 51 11.26 -16.11 3.95
CA PHE A 51 11.02 -17.48 3.50
C PHE A 51 9.66 -17.60 2.80
N ILE A 52 9.59 -18.40 1.75
CA ILE A 52 8.40 -18.63 0.94
C ILE A 52 7.37 -19.44 1.70
N THR A 53 6.10 -19.06 1.53
CA THR A 53 5.01 -20.01 1.59
C THR A 53 4.78 -20.59 0.19
N PRO A 54 4.49 -21.89 0.05
CA PRO A 54 4.17 -22.47 -1.26
C PRO A 54 2.85 -21.97 -1.86
N GLU A 55 2.12 -21.16 -1.12
CA GLU A 55 0.81 -20.66 -1.51
C GLU A 55 0.96 -19.44 -2.41
N ARG A 56 0.92 -19.71 -3.72
CA ARG A 56 1.02 -18.67 -4.76
C ARG A 56 -0.10 -17.61 -4.70
N GLU A 57 -1.15 -17.85 -3.95
CA GLU A 57 -2.28 -16.93 -3.83
C GLU A 57 -1.90 -15.59 -3.18
N TRP A 58 -0.82 -15.55 -2.41
CA TRP A 58 -0.32 -14.31 -1.79
C TRP A 58 0.84 -13.66 -2.55
N LEU A 59 1.16 -14.20 -3.73
CA LEU A 59 2.13 -13.59 -4.62
C LEU A 59 1.55 -12.28 -5.16
N LEU A 60 2.29 -11.21 -4.96
CA LEU A 60 1.92 -9.89 -5.44
C LEU A 60 2.20 -9.75 -6.93
N GLN A 61 1.27 -9.14 -7.64
CA GLN A 61 1.37 -8.89 -9.06
C GLN A 61 1.34 -7.39 -9.36
N LYS A 62 1.83 -7.03 -10.54
CA LYS A 62 1.63 -5.67 -11.05
C LYS A 62 0.13 -5.40 -11.18
N ASP A 63 -0.25 -4.15 -10.95
CA ASP A 63 -1.62 -3.65 -10.95
C ASP A 63 -2.50 -4.12 -9.78
N ASP A 64 -1.94 -4.89 -8.84
CA ASP A 64 -2.60 -5.17 -7.57
C ASP A 64 -2.69 -3.91 -6.69
N ILE A 65 -3.71 -3.92 -5.83
CA ILE A 65 -3.86 -2.93 -4.77
C ILE A 65 -3.61 -3.64 -3.44
N VAL A 66 -2.65 -3.16 -2.67
CA VAL A 66 -2.35 -3.71 -1.34
C VAL A 66 -2.85 -2.76 -0.27
N ILE A 67 -3.63 -3.30 0.65
CA ILE A 67 -4.20 -2.57 1.77
C ILE A 67 -3.53 -3.04 3.06
N LYS A 68 -2.95 -2.12 3.80
CA LYS A 68 -2.55 -2.36 5.18
C LYS A 68 -3.81 -2.38 6.04
N ARG A 69 -4.13 -3.54 6.59
CA ARG A 69 -5.40 -3.81 7.28
C ARG A 69 -5.52 -3.10 8.63
N ILE A 70 -4.42 -3.03 9.39
CA ILE A 70 -4.38 -2.44 10.73
C ILE A 70 -3.97 -0.98 10.71
N THR A 71 -4.53 -0.22 11.66
CA THR A 71 -4.27 1.23 11.80
C THR A 71 -2.78 1.52 12.06
N PRO A 72 -2.19 2.53 11.44
CA PRO A 72 -2.77 3.36 10.37
C PRO A 72 -2.91 2.57 9.06
N THR A 73 -4.11 2.63 8.45
CA THR A 73 -4.46 1.92 7.23
C THR A 73 -4.01 2.71 6.01
N PHE A 74 -3.33 2.04 5.08
CA PHE A 74 -2.85 2.63 3.84
C PHE A 74 -3.28 1.81 2.63
N ILE A 75 -3.56 2.52 1.53
CA ILE A 75 -3.79 1.94 0.20
C ILE A 75 -2.54 2.17 -0.64
N ASN A 76 -2.05 1.10 -1.27
CA ASN A 76 -0.90 1.15 -2.15
C ASN A 76 -1.25 0.45 -3.46
N TYR A 77 -1.13 1.16 -4.56
CA TYR A 77 -1.20 0.60 -5.90
C TYR A 77 0.19 0.14 -6.33
N ILE A 78 0.28 -1.05 -6.89
CA ILE A 78 1.54 -1.67 -7.28
C ILE A 78 1.79 -1.45 -8.78
N ASP A 79 2.50 -0.39 -9.10
CA ASP A 79 2.85 -0.04 -10.49
C ASP A 79 4.03 -0.87 -11.02
N THR A 80 5.02 -1.06 -10.18
CA THR A 80 6.21 -1.87 -10.47
C THR A 80 6.54 -2.75 -9.28
N ILE A 81 6.95 -3.98 -9.53
CA ILE A 81 7.30 -4.91 -8.48
C ILE A 81 8.48 -5.78 -8.93
N PRO A 82 9.49 -6.00 -8.07
CA PRO A 82 10.44 -7.08 -8.26
C PRO A 82 9.73 -8.44 -8.27
N GLU A 83 10.29 -9.40 -8.94
CA GLU A 83 9.73 -10.75 -8.98
C GLU A 83 9.68 -11.41 -7.59
N ASN A 84 8.73 -12.30 -7.39
CA ASN A 84 8.58 -13.14 -6.22
C ASN A 84 8.45 -12.39 -4.88
N ILE A 85 7.57 -11.38 -4.81
CA ILE A 85 7.17 -10.75 -3.55
C ILE A 85 5.85 -11.33 -3.05
N TYR A 86 5.85 -11.81 -1.81
CA TYR A 86 4.67 -12.35 -1.13
C TYR A 86 4.17 -11.41 -0.04
N CYS A 87 2.85 -11.31 0.10
CA CYS A 87 2.22 -10.52 1.15
C CYS A 87 2.02 -11.32 2.43
N GLY A 88 2.47 -10.77 3.54
CA GLY A 88 2.29 -11.32 4.89
C GLY A 88 0.94 -10.99 5.52
N ASN A 89 0.75 -11.52 6.73
CA ASN A 89 -0.46 -11.27 7.52
C ASN A 89 -0.74 -9.77 7.73
N ASN A 90 -2.02 -9.47 7.92
CA ASN A 90 -2.54 -8.11 8.04
C ASN A 90 -2.38 -7.23 6.79
N LEU A 91 -2.08 -7.86 5.64
CA LEU A 91 -2.20 -7.26 4.33
C LEU A 91 -3.39 -7.86 3.58
N ILE A 92 -3.97 -7.08 2.69
CA ILE A 92 -5.06 -7.50 1.83
C ILE A 92 -4.64 -7.18 0.41
N ILE A 93 -4.70 -8.17 -0.49
CA ILE A 93 -4.48 -7.99 -1.91
C ILE A 93 -5.84 -7.85 -2.59
N VAL A 94 -5.99 -6.83 -3.41
CA VAL A 94 -7.17 -6.62 -4.25
C VAL A 94 -6.72 -6.62 -5.70
N THR A 95 -7.07 -7.68 -6.43
CA THR A 95 -6.81 -7.84 -7.86
C THR A 95 -8.06 -7.47 -8.65
N VAL A 96 -8.00 -6.36 -9.36
CA VAL A 96 -9.16 -5.83 -10.10
C VAL A 96 -9.35 -6.58 -11.41
N LYS A 97 -10.59 -6.91 -11.77
CA LYS A 97 -10.94 -7.60 -13.03
C LYS A 97 -10.77 -6.66 -14.23
N ASN A 98 -10.48 -7.22 -15.40
CA ASN A 98 -10.06 -6.51 -16.63
C ASN A 98 -11.04 -5.45 -17.16
N ASN A 99 -12.28 -5.41 -16.70
CA ASN A 99 -13.30 -4.45 -17.17
C ASN A 99 -13.34 -3.15 -16.34
N VAL A 100 -12.47 -3.02 -15.33
CA VAL A 100 -12.37 -1.84 -14.47
C VAL A 100 -10.89 -1.46 -14.31
N TYR A 101 -10.59 -0.16 -14.27
CA TYR A 101 -9.22 0.31 -14.18
C TYR A 101 -8.70 0.30 -12.73
N SER A 102 -7.62 -0.45 -12.47
CA SER A 102 -7.12 -0.70 -11.11
C SER A 102 -6.73 0.58 -10.36
N LYS A 103 -6.06 1.56 -10.99
CA LYS A 103 -5.73 2.85 -10.35
C LYS A 103 -6.98 3.64 -9.96
N TYR A 104 -8.06 3.54 -10.76
CA TYR A 104 -9.33 4.15 -10.41
C TYR A 104 -9.95 3.52 -9.16
N VAL A 105 -9.92 2.18 -9.08
CA VAL A 105 -10.38 1.46 -7.89
C VAL A 105 -9.53 1.83 -6.68
N ALA A 106 -8.21 1.89 -6.82
CA ALA A 106 -7.31 2.32 -5.75
C ALA A 106 -7.64 3.74 -5.25
N MET A 107 -7.91 4.67 -6.15
CA MET A 107 -8.35 6.03 -5.82
C MET A 107 -9.65 6.02 -4.99
N ILE A 108 -10.65 5.26 -5.41
CA ILE A 108 -11.93 5.15 -4.70
C ILE A 108 -11.73 4.52 -3.32
N LEU A 109 -10.97 3.43 -3.24
CA LEU A 109 -10.65 2.78 -1.97
C LEU A 109 -9.91 3.72 -1.03
N ASN A 110 -8.94 4.47 -1.53
CA ASN A 110 -8.18 5.42 -0.73
C ASN A 110 -9.06 6.50 -0.08
N ASN A 111 -10.07 6.95 -0.79
CA ASN A 111 -11.02 7.92 -0.26
C ASN A 111 -12.00 7.30 0.76
N LYS A 112 -12.40 6.04 0.57
CA LYS A 112 -13.41 5.38 1.41
C LYS A 112 -12.84 4.70 2.64
N ILE A 113 -11.61 4.20 2.59
CA ILE A 113 -11.04 3.36 3.65
C ILE A 113 -10.89 4.10 4.97
N LYS A 114 -10.67 5.40 4.93
CA LYS A 114 -10.59 6.27 6.11
C LYS A 114 -11.91 6.28 6.89
N TYR A 115 -13.03 6.23 6.19
CA TYR A 115 -14.37 6.17 6.81
C TYR A 115 -14.64 4.77 7.35
N ILE A 116 -14.36 3.72 6.59
CA ILE A 116 -14.54 2.32 7.01
C ILE A 116 -13.74 2.03 8.30
N SER A 117 -12.49 2.44 8.36
CA SER A 117 -11.66 2.25 9.56
C SER A 117 -12.11 3.07 10.75
N ALA A 118 -12.83 4.17 10.55
CA ALA A 118 -13.39 4.99 11.62
C ALA A 118 -14.68 4.40 12.21
N GLU A 119 -15.56 3.85 11.36
CA GLU A 119 -16.84 3.27 11.76
C GLU A 119 -16.71 1.92 12.45
N SER A 120 -15.78 1.08 12.01
CA SER A 120 -15.58 -0.30 12.54
C SER A 120 -15.06 -0.39 13.98
N SER A 121 -15.04 0.70 14.74
CA SER A 121 -14.22 0.76 15.95
C SER A 121 -14.81 1.52 17.13
N VAL A 122 -15.99 1.18 17.53
CA VAL A 122 -16.46 1.55 18.86
C VAL A 122 -15.84 0.58 19.89
N GLY A 123 -14.81 1.04 20.60
CA GLY A 123 -14.24 0.32 21.75
C GLY A 123 -12.98 -0.53 21.54
N ALA A 124 -12.43 -0.64 20.33
CA ALA A 124 -11.23 -1.46 20.10
C ALA A 124 -9.93 -0.66 20.13
N VAL A 125 -8.92 -1.16 20.85
CA VAL A 125 -7.56 -0.56 20.94
C VAL A 125 -6.83 -0.60 19.59
N MET A 126 -7.09 -1.60 18.74
CA MET A 126 -6.54 -1.70 17.39
C MET A 126 -7.68 -1.81 16.37
N LYS A 127 -7.74 -0.83 15.49
CA LYS A 127 -8.71 -0.79 14.40
C LYS A 127 -8.22 -1.60 13.21
N SER A 128 -9.06 -2.49 12.69
CA SER A 128 -8.74 -3.29 11.50
C SER A 128 -9.94 -3.36 10.56
N ILE A 129 -9.66 -3.44 9.26
CA ILE A 129 -10.70 -3.62 8.24
C ILE A 129 -11.15 -5.07 8.26
N SER A 130 -12.46 -5.29 8.33
CA SER A 130 -13.06 -6.61 8.18
C SER A 130 -13.30 -6.95 6.69
N ARG A 131 -13.46 -8.25 6.40
CA ARG A 131 -13.79 -8.71 5.05
C ARG A 131 -15.15 -8.18 4.56
N PRO A 132 -16.23 -8.27 5.34
CA PRO A 132 -17.53 -7.74 4.92
C PRO A 132 -17.49 -6.24 4.62
N ASP A 133 -16.80 -5.44 5.44
CA ASP A 133 -16.72 -3.99 5.24
C ASP A 133 -16.06 -3.66 3.89
N LEU A 134 -15.00 -4.39 3.53
CA LEU A 134 -14.30 -4.16 2.28
C LEU A 134 -15.08 -4.67 1.07
N GLU A 135 -15.69 -5.85 1.16
CA GLU A 135 -16.47 -6.45 0.07
C GLU A 135 -17.68 -5.59 -0.32
N LEU A 136 -18.30 -4.92 0.65
CA LEU A 136 -19.45 -4.05 0.44
C LEU A 136 -19.10 -2.63 -0.04
N VAL A 137 -17.83 -2.29 -0.16
CA VAL A 137 -17.43 -1.00 -0.73
C VAL A 137 -17.99 -0.85 -2.14
N THR A 138 -18.77 0.20 -2.35
CA THR A 138 -19.33 0.49 -3.67
C THR A 138 -18.38 1.34 -4.51
N VAL A 139 -18.13 0.90 -5.74
CA VAL A 139 -17.33 1.61 -6.73
C VAL A 139 -18.25 2.13 -7.83
N PRO A 140 -18.30 3.45 -8.06
CA PRO A 140 -19.07 4.01 -9.17
C PRO A 140 -18.47 3.56 -10.51
N ILE A 141 -19.26 2.97 -11.38
CA ILE A 141 -18.83 2.54 -12.70
C ILE A 141 -19.16 3.62 -13.73
N ILE A 142 -18.12 4.28 -14.18
CA ILE A 142 -18.16 5.32 -15.21
C ILE A 142 -17.50 4.78 -16.49
N ASP A 143 -17.53 5.56 -17.56
CA ASP A 143 -16.81 5.27 -18.80
C ASP A 143 -15.33 4.91 -18.55
N TYR A 144 -14.82 3.88 -19.24
CA TYR A 144 -13.48 3.36 -18.99
C TYR A 144 -12.37 4.40 -19.21
N GLN A 145 -12.50 5.24 -20.24
CA GLN A 145 -11.51 6.30 -20.50
C GLN A 145 -11.48 7.34 -19.38
N LYS A 146 -12.64 7.64 -18.79
CA LYS A 146 -12.72 8.50 -17.61
C LYS A 146 -12.13 7.84 -16.37
N GLN A 147 -12.29 6.52 -16.20
CA GLN A 147 -11.61 5.79 -15.12
C GLN A 147 -10.09 5.89 -15.27
N VAL A 148 -9.55 5.69 -16.47
CA VAL A 148 -8.12 5.83 -16.77
C VAL A 148 -7.64 7.25 -16.43
N LEU A 149 -8.33 8.27 -16.93
CA LEU A 149 -7.97 9.67 -16.68
C LEU A 149 -7.91 9.99 -15.18
N LEU A 150 -8.94 9.63 -14.43
CA LEU A 150 -9.02 9.93 -13.00
C LEU A 150 -8.00 9.11 -12.18
N GLY A 151 -7.86 7.82 -12.48
CA GLY A 151 -6.91 6.94 -11.81
C GLY A 151 -5.47 7.36 -12.03
N ASP A 152 -5.09 7.70 -13.27
CA ASP A 152 -3.74 8.17 -13.58
C ASP A 152 -3.46 9.55 -12.98
N PHE A 153 -4.43 10.46 -13.00
CA PHE A 153 -4.29 11.75 -12.35
C PHE A 153 -4.04 11.59 -10.84
N TRP A 154 -4.84 10.76 -10.18
CA TRP A 154 -4.67 10.46 -8.75
C TRP A 154 -3.30 9.87 -8.48
N PHE A 155 -2.89 8.84 -9.23
CA PHE A 155 -1.61 8.17 -9.02
C PHE A 155 -0.42 9.11 -9.23
N LYS A 156 -0.43 9.90 -10.32
CA LYS A 156 0.60 10.92 -10.59
C LYS A 156 0.66 11.99 -9.50
N SER A 157 -0.48 12.38 -8.92
CA SER A 157 -0.51 13.35 -7.82
C SER A 157 0.18 12.83 -6.57
N ILE A 158 0.01 11.54 -6.25
CA ILE A 158 0.70 10.88 -5.13
C ILE A 158 2.19 10.77 -5.40
N GLU A 159 2.59 10.35 -6.60
CA GLU A 159 3.99 10.28 -6.99
C GLU A 159 4.69 11.65 -6.90
N LEU A 160 4.00 12.71 -7.32
CA LEU A 160 4.51 14.08 -7.19
C LEU A 160 4.66 14.48 -5.71
N LYS A 161 3.69 14.13 -4.86
CA LYS A 161 3.76 14.37 -3.42
C LYS A 161 4.97 13.67 -2.80
N LYS A 162 5.21 12.39 -3.12
CA LYS A 162 6.40 11.63 -2.69
C LYS A 162 7.70 12.34 -3.05
N LYS A 163 7.83 12.76 -4.33
CA LYS A 163 9.02 13.47 -4.81
C LYS A 163 9.25 14.78 -4.07
N LYS A 164 8.19 15.56 -3.83
CA LYS A 164 8.29 16.81 -3.07
C LYS A 164 8.72 16.56 -1.62
N THR A 165 8.14 15.57 -0.96
CA THR A 165 8.53 15.19 0.41
C THR A 165 10.01 14.81 0.45
N ARG A 166 10.48 13.99 -0.49
CA ARG A 166 11.88 13.58 -0.59
C ARG A 166 12.82 14.75 -0.84
N LEU A 167 12.42 15.71 -1.67
CA LEU A 167 13.19 16.93 -1.91
C LEU A 167 13.36 17.74 -0.62
N ILE A 168 12.29 17.95 0.14
CA ILE A 168 12.33 18.66 1.43
C ILE A 168 13.27 17.95 2.42
N GLU A 169 13.22 16.62 2.49
CA GLU A 169 14.15 15.85 3.33
C GLU A 169 15.62 16.08 2.94
N LEU A 170 15.92 16.02 1.63
CA LEU A 170 17.27 16.23 1.12
C LEU A 170 17.77 17.66 1.37
N GLU A 171 16.90 18.66 1.20
CA GLU A 171 17.22 20.05 1.54
C GLU A 171 17.53 20.23 3.03
N ASN A 172 16.77 19.57 3.91
CA ASN A 172 17.03 19.57 5.34
C ASN A 172 18.37 18.91 5.70
N ILE A 173 18.68 17.77 5.08
CA ILE A 173 19.96 17.07 5.27
C ILE A 173 21.11 17.98 4.82
N LYS A 174 21.00 18.59 3.63
CA LYS A 174 22.01 19.51 3.09
C LYS A 174 22.22 20.70 4.04
N ARG A 175 21.15 21.32 4.50
CA ARG A 175 21.21 22.46 5.42
C ARG A 175 21.93 22.06 6.72
N ASN A 176 21.56 20.94 7.32
CA ASN A 176 22.18 20.46 8.56
C ASN A 176 23.66 20.12 8.36
N TYR A 177 24.03 19.55 7.23
CA TYR A 177 25.43 19.30 6.90
C TYR A 177 26.22 20.61 6.83
N ILE A 178 25.75 21.63 6.14
CA ILE A 178 26.39 22.93 6.01
C ILE A 178 26.54 23.58 7.39
N LEU A 179 25.50 23.58 8.22
CA LEU A 179 25.54 24.15 9.57
C LEU A 179 26.57 23.44 10.45
N ASN A 180 26.62 22.11 10.40
CA ASN A 180 27.59 21.33 11.19
C ASN A 180 29.04 21.63 10.74
N GLN A 181 29.30 21.79 9.44
CA GLN A 181 30.63 22.16 8.94
C GLN A 181 31.01 23.56 9.44
N TYR A 182 30.08 24.51 9.46
CA TYR A 182 30.32 25.86 10.01
C TYR A 182 30.64 25.84 11.51
N ILE A 183 29.89 25.07 12.30
CA ILE A 183 30.13 24.93 13.73
C ILE A 183 31.51 24.33 14.01
N LEU A 184 31.91 23.30 13.25
CA LEU A 184 33.25 22.68 13.38
C LEU A 184 34.38 23.64 13.05
N THR A 185 34.21 24.51 12.05
CA THR A 185 35.20 25.53 11.70
C THR A 185 35.30 26.65 12.72
N LEU A 186 34.22 26.98 13.43
CA LEU A 186 34.22 28.04 14.48
C LEU A 186 34.68 27.54 15.85
N GLY A 187 34.53 26.22 16.12
CA GLY A 187 34.93 25.62 17.39
C GLY A 187 36.39 25.11 17.44
N GLY A 188 37.17 25.29 16.37
CA GLY A 188 38.56 24.83 16.23
C GLY A 188 39.61 25.89 16.51
N ASN A 189 39.31 26.92 17.23
CA ASN A 189 40.28 27.92 17.75
C ASN A 189 40.48 27.79 19.25
#